data_24eee3809d7966fac079874acf7c44ee
#
_entry.id   24eee3809d7966fac079874acf7c44ee
#
_cell.length_a   1.000
_cell.length_b   1.000
_cell.length_c   1.000
_cell.angle_alpha   90.00
_cell.angle_beta   90.00
_cell.angle_gamma   90.00
#
_symmetry.space_group_name_H-M   'P 1'
#
loop_
_entity.id
_entity.type
_entity.pdbx_description
1 polymer ?
#
loop_
_entity_poly.entity_id
_entity_poly.type
_entity_poly.pdbx_seq_one_letter_code
_entity_poly.pdbx_strand_id
1 'polypeptide(L)'
;MCKVFFIRSRLVASVLILLCGGAVYAQQPATRYLSDDIPKAWTPDTLFSQQLPPEDLWWSGFNDACLDTLIQEAVDSNHNLLAAADRIRMARAAWRMEQSGFYPSVNFSAGWTKTRNSGYLGREAADNTYSQYASGDLSVSWEIDLFGSIRQRAKAKKELFRASRDEYNGTMVSLCAQVATAYMTLRTYQQQYIVAESNIQSQRSILHITEVRYETGLASQLDVSQAKTVYFNTKASLPSLEAGIEKQINIIACLLYTSPSPRDRSLS
;
A
#
# COMPACT_ATOMS: atom_id res chain seq x y z
N MET A 1 -62.28 35.60 -22.72
CA MET A 1 -60.89 35.58 -22.20
C MET A 1 -60.58 34.45 -21.21
N CYS A 2 -61.51 33.54 -20.91
CA CYS A 2 -61.32 32.53 -19.86
C CYS A 2 -60.90 31.11 -20.37
N LYS A 3 -60.93 30.85 -21.69
CA LYS A 3 -60.59 29.51 -22.28
C LYS A 3 -59.08 29.34 -22.59
N VAL A 4 -58.31 30.39 -22.73
CA VAL A 4 -56.88 30.34 -23.09
C VAL A 4 -56.01 30.06 -21.85
N PHE A 5 -56.50 30.39 -20.66
CA PHE A 5 -55.75 30.16 -19.40
C PHE A 5 -55.72 28.70 -18.94
N PHE A 6 -56.79 27.93 -19.29
CA PHE A 6 -56.91 26.55 -18.89
C PHE A 6 -56.07 25.56 -19.75
N ILE A 7 -55.78 25.96 -21.01
CA ILE A 7 -54.97 25.08 -21.93
C ILE A 7 -53.47 25.22 -21.59
N ARG A 8 -53.02 26.39 -21.15
CA ARG A 8 -51.60 26.57 -20.73
C ARG A 8 -51.26 25.83 -19.44
N SER A 9 -52.19 25.72 -18.52
CA SER A 9 -52.00 24.99 -17.24
C SER A 9 -51.86 23.49 -17.46
N ARG A 10 -52.59 22.89 -18.40
CA ARG A 10 -52.51 21.44 -18.72
C ARG A 10 -51.22 21.06 -19.47
N LEU A 11 -50.69 21.92 -20.32
CA LEU A 11 -49.41 21.72 -21.04
C LEU A 11 -48.22 21.78 -20.11
N VAL A 12 -48.20 22.70 -19.13
CA VAL A 12 -47.12 22.81 -18.14
C VAL A 12 -47.12 21.62 -17.20
N ALA A 13 -48.28 21.11 -16.77
CA ALA A 13 -48.43 19.92 -15.95
C ALA A 13 -47.98 18.63 -16.71
N SER A 14 -48.24 18.53 -17.99
CA SER A 14 -47.84 17.39 -18.83
C SER A 14 -46.34 17.39 -19.10
N VAL A 15 -45.70 18.54 -19.26
CA VAL A 15 -44.22 18.66 -19.42
C VAL A 15 -43.50 18.39 -18.10
N LEU A 16 -44.05 18.79 -16.95
CA LEU A 16 -43.49 18.45 -15.64
C LEU A 16 -43.55 16.92 -15.34
N ILE A 17 -44.62 16.24 -15.74
CA ILE A 17 -44.76 14.80 -15.57
C ILE A 17 -43.82 14.02 -16.50
N LEU A 18 -43.56 14.52 -17.73
CA LEU A 18 -42.55 13.93 -18.62
C LEU A 18 -41.11 14.11 -18.16
N LEU A 19 -40.80 15.23 -17.47
CA LEU A 19 -39.49 15.48 -16.88
C LEU A 19 -39.23 14.64 -15.60
N CYS A 20 -40.28 14.34 -14.81
CA CYS A 20 -40.16 13.44 -13.66
C CYS A 20 -40.13 11.95 -14.01
N GLY A 21 -40.70 11.56 -15.18
CA GLY A 21 -40.73 10.14 -15.62
C GLY A 21 -39.40 9.61 -16.14
N GLY A 22 -38.45 10.47 -16.49
CA GLY A 22 -37.12 10.10 -17.01
C GLY A 22 -36.10 9.71 -15.94
N ALA A 23 -36.37 9.97 -14.66
CA ALA A 23 -35.38 9.76 -13.58
C ALA A 23 -35.46 8.39 -12.89
N VAL A 24 -36.41 7.52 -13.28
CA VAL A 24 -36.61 6.22 -12.58
C VAL A 24 -35.82 5.07 -13.19
N TYR A 25 -35.17 5.25 -14.34
CA TYR A 25 -34.44 4.15 -15.01
C TYR A 25 -32.93 4.08 -14.75
N ALA A 26 -32.37 4.89 -13.86
CA ALA A 26 -30.91 4.96 -13.64
C ALA A 26 -30.44 4.46 -12.28
N GLN A 27 -31.15 3.55 -11.62
CA GLN A 27 -30.63 2.91 -10.40
C GLN A 27 -30.85 1.39 -10.44
N GLN A 28 -30.13 0.71 -11.34
CA GLN A 28 -29.75 -0.67 -11.03
C GLN A 28 -28.46 -0.62 -10.25
N PRO A 29 -28.41 -1.16 -9.02
CA PRO A 29 -27.15 -1.22 -8.27
C PRO A 29 -26.18 -2.15 -9.02
N ALA A 30 -24.99 -1.66 -9.28
CA ALA A 30 -23.88 -2.37 -9.92
C ALA A 30 -23.39 -3.62 -9.15
N THR A 31 -24.13 -4.05 -8.14
CA THR A 31 -23.80 -5.20 -7.28
C THR A 31 -24.33 -6.53 -7.78
N ARG A 32 -25.00 -6.57 -8.95
CA ARG A 32 -25.65 -7.81 -9.43
C ARG A 32 -24.75 -8.74 -10.25
N TYR A 33 -23.51 -8.29 -10.61
CA TYR A 33 -22.60 -9.10 -11.43
C TYR A 33 -21.56 -9.91 -10.67
N LEU A 34 -21.51 -9.80 -9.34
CA LEU A 34 -20.50 -10.49 -8.51
C LEU A 34 -21.10 -11.55 -7.55
N SER A 35 -22.41 -11.68 -7.45
CA SER A 35 -23.02 -12.53 -6.41
C SER A 35 -23.38 -13.94 -6.86
N ASP A 36 -23.48 -14.23 -8.15
CA ASP A 36 -23.97 -15.54 -8.62
C ASP A 36 -22.85 -16.55 -8.93
N ASP A 37 -21.60 -16.11 -9.13
CA ASP A 37 -20.45 -16.97 -9.41
C ASP A 37 -19.54 -17.27 -8.20
N ILE A 38 -19.81 -16.68 -7.05
CA ILE A 38 -19.04 -16.98 -5.83
C ILE A 38 -19.65 -18.23 -5.19
N PRO A 39 -18.91 -19.33 -5.01
CA PRO A 39 -19.39 -20.51 -4.31
C PRO A 39 -19.90 -20.12 -2.93
N LYS A 40 -21.15 -20.47 -2.61
CA LYS A 40 -21.78 -20.14 -1.33
C LYS A 40 -21.14 -20.81 -0.11
N ALA A 41 -20.26 -21.76 -0.33
CA ALA A 41 -19.38 -22.35 0.67
C ALA A 41 -18.12 -22.85 -0.03
N TRP A 42 -16.96 -22.42 0.44
CA TRP A 42 -15.70 -23.08 0.16
C TRP A 42 -15.76 -24.40 0.93
N THR A 43 -15.55 -25.54 0.25
CA THR A 43 -15.39 -26.81 0.95
C THR A 43 -14.16 -26.67 1.85
N PRO A 44 -14.31 -26.69 3.19
CA PRO A 44 -13.15 -26.67 4.05
C PRO A 44 -12.37 -27.95 3.78
N ASP A 45 -11.11 -27.78 3.41
CA ASP A 45 -10.18 -28.91 3.33
C ASP A 45 -10.09 -29.45 4.76
N THR A 46 -10.63 -30.63 5.02
CA THR A 46 -10.74 -31.23 6.35
C THR A 46 -9.38 -31.50 7.01
N LEU A 47 -8.28 -31.28 6.26
CA LEU A 47 -6.91 -31.37 6.77
C LEU A 47 -6.46 -30.12 7.54
N PHE A 48 -7.18 -28.99 7.42
CA PHE A 48 -6.85 -27.73 8.10
C PHE A 48 -7.86 -27.32 9.20
N SER A 49 -8.69 -28.23 9.69
CA SER A 49 -9.64 -27.94 10.78
C SER A 49 -8.98 -27.90 12.18
N GLN A 50 -7.66 -27.98 12.29
CA GLN A 50 -6.99 -27.57 13.51
C GLN A 50 -7.13 -26.06 13.65
N GLN A 51 -7.59 -25.63 14.83
CA GLN A 51 -7.83 -24.25 15.21
C GLN A 51 -6.75 -23.33 14.64
N LEU A 52 -7.06 -22.68 13.51
CA LEU A 52 -6.23 -21.60 13.02
C LEU A 52 -6.13 -20.56 14.12
N PRO A 53 -4.93 -20.03 14.41
CA PRO A 53 -4.79 -18.90 15.32
C PRO A 53 -5.69 -17.75 14.84
N PRO A 54 -6.09 -16.82 15.73
CA PRO A 54 -6.88 -15.66 15.33
C PRO A 54 -6.36 -15.09 14.03
N GLU A 55 -7.24 -14.74 13.08
CA GLU A 55 -6.87 -14.30 11.72
C GLU A 55 -5.79 -13.19 11.73
N ASP A 56 -5.69 -12.45 12.84
CA ASP A 56 -4.74 -11.37 13.04
C ASP A 56 -3.30 -11.83 13.36
N LEU A 57 -3.08 -13.11 13.78
CA LEU A 57 -1.77 -13.63 14.22
C LEU A 57 -1.45 -15.03 13.64
N TRP A 58 -1.74 -15.23 12.35
CA TRP A 58 -1.54 -16.53 11.69
C TRP A 58 -0.10 -17.06 11.78
N TRP A 59 0.90 -16.18 11.89
CA TRP A 59 2.31 -16.58 12.04
C TRP A 59 2.65 -17.17 13.40
N SER A 60 1.85 -16.93 14.45
CA SER A 60 2.06 -17.55 15.76
C SER A 60 1.90 -19.08 15.72
N GLY A 61 1.26 -19.63 14.67
CA GLY A 61 1.17 -21.06 14.42
C GLY A 61 2.54 -21.73 14.14
N PHE A 62 3.58 -20.97 13.80
CA PHE A 62 4.94 -21.50 13.65
C PHE A 62 5.66 -21.73 15.00
N ASN A 63 5.13 -21.24 16.11
CA ASN A 63 5.71 -21.35 17.46
C ASN A 63 7.19 -20.91 17.53
N ASP A 64 7.56 -19.86 16.82
CA ASP A 64 8.90 -19.30 16.80
C ASP A 64 8.89 -17.84 17.30
N ALA A 65 9.34 -17.64 18.54
CA ALA A 65 9.38 -16.33 19.18
C ALA A 65 10.29 -15.31 18.44
N CYS A 66 11.29 -15.79 17.68
CA CYS A 66 12.13 -14.92 16.88
C CYS A 66 11.34 -14.35 15.69
N LEU A 67 10.53 -15.18 15.02
CA LEU A 67 9.66 -14.77 13.95
C LEU A 67 8.62 -13.73 14.44
N ASP A 68 8.00 -14.00 15.59
CA ASP A 68 7.02 -13.09 16.21
C ASP A 68 7.62 -11.70 16.47
N THR A 69 8.84 -11.67 17.02
CA THR A 69 9.56 -10.42 17.30
C THR A 69 9.88 -9.66 16.01
N LEU A 70 10.37 -10.35 14.97
CA LEU A 70 10.70 -9.73 13.68
C LEU A 70 9.48 -9.15 12.99
N ILE A 71 8.34 -9.84 13.03
CA ILE A 71 7.10 -9.34 12.44
C ILE A 71 6.60 -8.12 13.20
N GLN A 72 6.63 -8.15 14.54
CA GLN A 72 6.21 -7.00 15.34
C GLN A 72 7.09 -5.76 15.05
N GLU A 73 8.40 -5.93 15.00
CA GLU A 73 9.34 -4.87 14.69
C GLU A 73 9.13 -4.32 13.26
N ALA A 74 8.85 -5.21 12.29
CA ALA A 74 8.53 -4.79 10.92
C ALA A 74 7.25 -3.95 10.87
N VAL A 75 6.18 -4.36 11.57
CA VAL A 75 4.92 -3.62 11.62
C VAL A 75 5.11 -2.23 12.24
N ASP A 76 5.93 -2.13 13.29
CA ASP A 76 6.14 -0.88 14.01
C ASP A 76 7.05 0.11 13.25
N SER A 77 8.01 -0.40 12.46
CA SER A 77 9.09 0.42 11.88
C SER A 77 9.03 0.59 10.36
N ASN A 78 8.23 -0.20 9.65
CA ASN A 78 8.21 -0.20 8.19
C ASN A 78 7.62 1.10 7.62
N HIS A 79 8.42 1.84 6.85
CA HIS A 79 8.01 3.13 6.27
C HIS A 79 6.90 3.02 5.22
N ASN A 80 6.78 1.90 4.51
CA ASN A 80 5.68 1.69 3.57
C ASN A 80 4.35 1.57 4.31
N LEU A 81 4.35 0.91 5.48
CA LEU A 81 3.17 0.80 6.32
C LEU A 81 2.82 2.15 6.96
N LEU A 82 3.80 2.93 7.40
CA LEU A 82 3.62 4.30 7.88
C LEU A 82 3.03 5.21 6.77
N ALA A 83 3.56 5.11 5.55
CA ALA A 83 3.01 5.85 4.40
C ALA A 83 1.55 5.44 4.08
N ALA A 84 1.21 4.16 4.22
CA ALA A 84 -0.17 3.69 4.07
C ALA A 84 -1.08 4.26 5.18
N ALA A 85 -0.59 4.36 6.42
CA ALA A 85 -1.31 5.02 7.51
C ALA A 85 -1.54 6.52 7.25
N ASP A 86 -0.58 7.21 6.65
CA ASP A 86 -0.75 8.62 6.26
C ASP A 86 -1.77 8.79 5.12
N ARG A 87 -1.85 7.83 4.18
CA ARG A 87 -2.92 7.83 3.15
C ARG A 87 -4.31 7.75 3.77
N ILE A 88 -4.50 6.99 4.85
CA ILE A 88 -5.75 6.96 5.62
C ILE A 88 -6.08 8.36 6.17
N ARG A 89 -5.08 9.07 6.73
CA ARG A 89 -5.24 10.44 7.25
C ARG A 89 -5.64 11.41 6.13
N MET A 90 -4.99 11.31 4.96
CA MET A 90 -5.31 12.12 3.78
C MET A 90 -6.72 11.85 3.26
N ALA A 91 -7.12 10.59 3.13
CA ALA A 91 -8.46 10.21 2.69
C ALA A 91 -9.53 10.69 3.68
N ARG A 92 -9.26 10.63 4.99
CA ARG A 92 -10.14 11.19 6.03
C ARG A 92 -10.27 12.70 5.93
N ALA A 93 -9.17 13.41 5.67
CA ALA A 93 -9.19 14.86 5.47
C ALA A 93 -9.98 15.25 4.22
N ALA A 94 -9.80 14.54 3.11
CA ALA A 94 -10.56 14.73 1.88
C ALA A 94 -12.07 14.49 2.09
N TRP A 95 -12.44 13.47 2.85
CA TRP A 95 -13.84 13.26 3.21
C TRP A 95 -14.40 14.41 4.05
N ARG A 96 -13.66 14.88 5.07
CA ARG A 96 -14.07 16.05 5.88
C ARG A 96 -14.21 17.33 5.05
N MET A 97 -13.32 17.50 4.07
CA MET A 97 -13.40 18.63 3.15
C MET A 97 -14.69 18.60 2.32
N GLU A 98 -15.14 17.45 1.82
CA GLU A 98 -16.44 17.36 1.15
C GLU A 98 -17.62 17.62 2.10
N GLN A 99 -17.49 17.23 3.38
CA GLN A 99 -18.51 17.52 4.39
C GLN A 99 -18.64 19.03 4.68
N SER A 100 -17.58 19.83 4.48
CA SER A 100 -17.65 21.28 4.67
C SER A 100 -18.64 21.95 3.71
N GLY A 101 -18.92 21.34 2.55
CA GLY A 101 -19.94 21.82 1.61
C GLY A 101 -21.36 21.83 2.15
N PHE A 102 -21.67 21.15 3.27
CA PHE A 102 -22.96 21.25 3.95
C PHE A 102 -23.13 22.54 4.74
N TYR A 103 -22.06 23.25 5.02
CA TYR A 103 -22.05 24.45 5.85
C TYR A 103 -21.78 25.71 5.00
N PRO A 104 -22.26 26.88 5.43
CA PRO A 104 -21.90 28.12 4.77
C PRO A 104 -20.40 28.40 4.85
N SER A 105 -19.82 28.86 3.76
CA SER A 105 -18.46 29.40 3.74
C SER A 105 -18.47 30.89 4.04
N VAL A 106 -17.59 31.32 4.92
CA VAL A 106 -17.40 32.72 5.31
C VAL A 106 -16.01 33.13 4.90
N ASN A 107 -15.90 34.13 4.01
CA ASN A 107 -14.63 34.67 3.58
C ASN A 107 -14.51 36.11 4.02
N PHE A 108 -13.41 36.49 4.62
CA PHE A 108 -13.04 37.84 4.95
C PHE A 108 -11.79 38.23 4.17
N SER A 109 -11.84 39.33 3.47
CA SER A 109 -10.69 39.95 2.82
C SER A 109 -10.50 41.36 3.26
N ALA A 110 -9.26 41.75 3.51
CA ALA A 110 -8.91 43.14 3.79
C ALA A 110 -7.70 43.49 2.91
N GLY A 111 -7.79 44.65 2.29
CA GLY A 111 -6.77 45.15 1.39
C GLY A 111 -6.48 46.63 1.63
N TRP A 112 -5.22 47.00 1.44
CA TRP A 112 -4.83 48.42 1.35
C TRP A 112 -4.04 48.61 0.06
N THR A 113 -4.48 49.50 -0.78
CA THR A 113 -3.89 49.78 -2.07
C THR A 113 -3.47 51.23 -2.14
N LYS A 114 -2.21 51.47 -2.51
CA LYS A 114 -1.67 52.77 -2.84
C LYS A 114 -1.23 52.76 -4.30
N THR A 115 -1.87 53.58 -5.11
CA THR A 115 -1.60 53.69 -6.55
C THR A 115 -1.04 55.06 -6.87
N ARG A 116 0.02 55.07 -7.69
CA ARG A 116 0.53 56.30 -8.29
C ARG A 116 0.24 56.26 -9.79
N ASN A 117 -0.61 57.14 -10.25
CA ASN A 117 -0.87 57.32 -11.67
C ASN A 117 0.18 58.26 -12.26
N SER A 118 0.85 57.81 -13.34
CA SER A 118 1.79 58.65 -14.06
C SER A 118 1.03 59.67 -14.92
N GLY A 119 1.33 60.96 -14.77
CA GLY A 119 0.78 62.01 -15.57
C GLY A 119 1.14 62.01 -17.04
N TYR A 120 2.05 61.10 -17.47
CA TYR A 120 2.49 60.94 -18.88
C TYR A 120 1.54 60.10 -19.75
N LEU A 121 0.55 59.42 -19.17
CA LEU A 121 -0.41 58.59 -19.91
C LEU A 121 -1.62 59.36 -20.48
N GLY A 122 -1.76 60.65 -20.16
CA GLY A 122 -2.78 61.53 -20.70
C GLY A 122 -2.22 62.59 -21.68
N ARG A 123 -3.07 63.05 -22.61
CA ARG A 123 -2.72 64.09 -23.63
C ARG A 123 -2.43 65.48 -23.07
N GLU A 124 -2.65 65.68 -21.78
CA GLU A 124 -2.28 66.89 -21.02
C GLU A 124 -1.43 66.48 -19.84
N ALA A 125 -0.36 67.23 -19.54
CA ALA A 125 0.52 67.02 -18.42
C ALA A 125 -0.25 67.17 -17.10
N ALA A 126 -0.88 66.09 -16.66
CA ALA A 126 -1.54 66.03 -15.36
C ALA A 126 -0.51 65.69 -14.29
N ASP A 127 -0.61 66.40 -13.15
CA ASP A 127 0.25 66.17 -12.01
C ASP A 127 0.13 64.74 -11.50
N ASN A 128 1.25 64.13 -11.00
CA ASN A 128 1.25 62.80 -10.47
C ASN A 128 0.24 62.64 -9.32
N THR A 129 -0.85 61.93 -9.56
CA THR A 129 -1.90 61.76 -8.56
C THR A 129 -1.67 60.47 -7.78
N TYR A 130 -1.60 60.57 -6.46
CA TYR A 130 -1.60 59.44 -5.56
C TYR A 130 -3.01 59.15 -5.09
N SER A 131 -3.45 57.93 -5.22
CA SER A 131 -4.68 57.45 -4.60
C SER A 131 -4.37 56.35 -3.62
N GLN A 132 -5.00 56.35 -2.47
CA GLN A 132 -4.92 55.28 -1.48
C GLN A 132 -6.31 54.98 -0.96
N TYR A 133 -6.62 53.72 -0.88
CA TYR A 133 -7.89 53.29 -0.29
C TYR A 133 -7.67 51.98 0.50
N ALA A 134 -8.45 51.86 1.56
CA ALA A 134 -8.58 50.62 2.31
C ALA A 134 -9.93 49.98 1.94
N SER A 135 -9.91 48.66 1.74
CA SER A 135 -11.10 47.88 1.47
C SER A 135 -11.21 46.74 2.49
N GLY A 136 -12.41 46.47 2.93
CA GLY A 136 -12.74 45.30 3.73
C GLY A 136 -14.00 44.66 3.17
N ASP A 137 -13.94 43.36 2.92
CA ASP A 137 -15.05 42.61 2.37
C ASP A 137 -15.32 41.39 3.23
N LEU A 138 -16.59 41.13 3.55
CA LEU A 138 -17.06 39.94 4.23
C LEU A 138 -18.12 39.29 3.35
N SER A 139 -17.80 38.10 2.82
CA SER A 139 -18.73 37.36 1.98
C SER A 139 -19.14 36.05 2.65
N VAL A 140 -20.42 35.73 2.60
CA VAL A 140 -21.00 34.48 3.07
C VAL A 140 -21.69 33.82 1.87
N SER A 141 -21.30 32.58 1.56
CA SER A 141 -21.95 31.82 0.52
C SER A 141 -22.35 30.43 1.05
N TRP A 142 -23.54 29.99 0.68
CA TRP A 142 -24.07 28.69 1.05
C TRP A 142 -24.88 28.08 -0.09
N GLU A 143 -24.54 26.82 -0.44
CA GLU A 143 -25.27 26.07 -1.43
C GLU A 143 -26.14 25.00 -0.73
N ILE A 144 -27.46 25.11 -0.90
CA ILE A 144 -28.41 24.16 -0.32
C ILE A 144 -28.49 22.94 -1.23
N ASP A 145 -28.19 21.76 -0.70
CA ASP A 145 -28.14 20.49 -1.44
C ASP A 145 -29.54 19.87 -1.65
N LEU A 146 -30.33 20.51 -2.54
CA LEU A 146 -31.69 20.06 -2.86
C LEU A 146 -31.73 18.70 -3.59
N PHE A 147 -30.75 18.42 -4.43
CA PHE A 147 -30.68 17.22 -5.27
C PHE A 147 -29.72 16.16 -4.74
N GLY A 148 -29.10 16.39 -3.61
CA GLY A 148 -28.21 15.41 -2.96
C GLY A 148 -26.81 15.30 -3.58
N SER A 149 -26.38 16.25 -4.40
CA SER A 149 -25.06 16.26 -5.04
C SER A 149 -23.92 16.25 -4.03
N ILE A 150 -23.95 17.17 -3.05
CA ILE A 150 -22.93 17.26 -1.97
C ILE A 150 -22.96 16.00 -1.12
N ARG A 151 -24.16 15.49 -0.79
CA ARG A 151 -24.35 14.26 -0.02
C ARG A 151 -23.74 13.05 -0.73
N GLN A 152 -23.93 12.91 -2.05
CA GLN A 152 -23.36 11.81 -2.81
C GLN A 152 -21.83 11.91 -2.94
N ARG A 153 -21.29 13.13 -3.13
CA ARG A 153 -19.85 13.36 -3.13
C ARG A 153 -19.22 13.02 -1.77
N ALA A 154 -19.81 13.46 -0.67
CA ALA A 154 -19.36 13.12 0.67
C ALA A 154 -19.43 11.62 0.95
N LYS A 155 -20.48 10.92 0.47
CA LYS A 155 -20.58 9.46 0.53
C LYS A 155 -19.48 8.77 -0.26
N ALA A 156 -19.22 9.20 -1.49
CA ALA A 156 -18.15 8.65 -2.32
C ALA A 156 -16.77 8.79 -1.64
N LYS A 157 -16.47 9.96 -1.05
CA LYS A 157 -15.22 10.17 -0.30
C LYS A 157 -15.14 9.33 0.98
N LYS A 158 -16.28 9.05 1.63
CA LYS A 158 -16.33 8.14 2.77
C LYS A 158 -15.97 6.71 2.37
N GLU A 159 -16.46 6.23 1.23
CA GLU A 159 -16.08 4.90 0.74
C GLU A 159 -14.60 4.83 0.34
N LEU A 160 -14.04 5.89 -0.25
CA LEU A 160 -12.59 5.98 -0.50
C LEU A 160 -11.77 5.96 0.79
N PHE A 161 -12.26 6.60 1.87
CA PHE A 161 -11.63 6.50 3.19
C PHE A 161 -11.68 5.07 3.75
N ARG A 162 -12.77 4.32 3.54
CA ARG A 162 -12.85 2.89 3.91
C ARG A 162 -11.87 2.06 3.09
N ALA A 163 -11.87 2.25 1.77
CA ALA A 163 -10.94 1.57 0.88
C ALA A 163 -9.46 1.78 1.27
N SER A 164 -9.08 3.00 1.70
CA SER A 164 -7.71 3.26 2.17
C SER A 164 -7.35 2.51 3.47
N ARG A 165 -8.34 2.19 4.32
CA ARG A 165 -8.13 1.33 5.50
C ARG A 165 -7.92 -0.14 5.10
N ASP A 166 -8.69 -0.60 4.14
CA ASP A 166 -8.56 -1.97 3.63
C ASP A 166 -7.23 -2.16 2.89
N GLU A 167 -6.77 -1.14 2.15
CA GLU A 167 -5.44 -1.10 1.52
C GLU A 167 -4.31 -1.17 2.55
N TYR A 168 -4.45 -0.46 3.69
CA TYR A 168 -3.50 -0.56 4.80
C TYR A 168 -3.44 -1.98 5.36
N ASN A 169 -4.58 -2.62 5.61
CA ASN A 169 -4.63 -4.00 6.09
C ASN A 169 -4.00 -4.97 5.09
N GLY A 170 -4.28 -4.79 3.79
CA GLY A 170 -3.64 -5.58 2.72
C GLY A 170 -2.12 -5.39 2.67
N THR A 171 -1.63 -4.17 2.87
CA THR A 171 -0.20 -3.86 2.95
C THR A 171 0.44 -4.54 4.16
N MET A 172 -0.23 -4.50 5.32
CA MET A 172 0.24 -5.16 6.54
C MET A 172 0.35 -6.67 6.37
N VAL A 173 -0.68 -7.32 5.83
CA VAL A 173 -0.65 -8.77 5.56
C VAL A 173 0.49 -9.14 4.59
N SER A 174 0.67 -8.35 3.53
CA SER A 174 1.77 -8.56 2.58
C SER A 174 3.14 -8.41 3.23
N LEU A 175 3.33 -7.42 4.11
CA LEU A 175 4.58 -7.22 4.86
C LEU A 175 4.87 -8.41 5.77
N CYS A 176 3.90 -8.85 6.57
CA CYS A 176 4.05 -10.01 7.45
C CYS A 176 4.42 -11.28 6.66
N ALA A 177 3.77 -11.50 5.51
CA ALA A 177 4.06 -12.64 4.64
C ALA A 177 5.49 -12.57 4.05
N GLN A 178 5.97 -11.39 3.66
CA GLN A 178 7.33 -11.20 3.15
C GLN A 178 8.38 -11.47 4.23
N VAL A 179 8.18 -10.97 5.46
CA VAL A 179 9.09 -11.21 6.59
C VAL A 179 9.12 -12.70 6.92
N ALA A 180 7.96 -13.36 7.04
CA ALA A 180 7.88 -14.79 7.33
C ALA A 180 8.57 -15.62 6.25
N THR A 181 8.35 -15.32 4.97
CA THR A 181 8.98 -16.02 3.84
C THR A 181 10.50 -15.85 3.84
N ALA A 182 11.00 -14.63 4.06
CA ALA A 182 12.43 -14.36 4.14
C ALA A 182 13.08 -15.09 5.32
N TYR A 183 12.43 -15.09 6.47
CA TYR A 183 12.89 -15.81 7.67
C TYR A 183 12.94 -17.32 7.45
N MET A 184 11.88 -17.93 6.92
CA MET A 184 11.86 -19.38 6.65
C MET A 184 12.91 -19.77 5.60
N THR A 185 13.11 -18.94 4.59
CA THR A 185 14.17 -19.14 3.59
C THR A 185 15.56 -19.04 4.22
N LEU A 186 15.77 -18.08 5.13
CA LEU A 186 17.02 -17.96 5.91
C LEU A 186 17.30 -19.24 6.70
N ARG A 187 16.30 -19.73 7.45
CA ARG A 187 16.44 -20.96 8.23
C ARG A 187 16.75 -22.17 7.34
N THR A 188 16.16 -22.23 6.15
CA THR A 188 16.43 -23.27 5.16
C THR A 188 17.89 -23.24 4.70
N TYR A 189 18.43 -22.06 4.34
CA TYR A 189 19.83 -21.93 3.95
C TYR A 189 20.79 -22.27 5.09
N GLN A 190 20.49 -21.84 6.33
CA GLN A 190 21.29 -22.21 7.51
C GLN A 190 21.33 -23.71 7.73
N GLN A 191 20.19 -24.40 7.59
CA GLN A 191 20.13 -25.85 7.72
C GLN A 191 20.87 -26.56 6.60
N GLN A 192 20.73 -26.10 5.35
CA GLN A 192 21.48 -26.63 4.21
C GLN A 192 23.00 -26.47 4.39
N TYR A 193 23.43 -25.33 4.94
CA TYR A 193 24.86 -25.10 5.24
C TYR A 193 25.40 -26.09 6.24
N ILE A 194 24.70 -26.32 7.35
CA ILE A 194 25.09 -27.33 8.38
C ILE A 194 25.19 -28.74 7.78
N VAL A 195 24.20 -29.11 6.96
CA VAL A 195 24.19 -30.41 6.28
C VAL A 195 25.36 -30.55 5.27
N ALA A 196 25.60 -29.47 4.49
CA ALA A 196 26.73 -29.47 3.53
C ALA A 196 28.09 -29.60 4.24
N GLU A 197 28.27 -28.90 5.36
CA GLU A 197 29.48 -28.98 6.17
C GLU A 197 29.71 -30.42 6.73
N SER A 198 28.65 -31.04 7.26
CA SER A 198 28.68 -32.44 7.71
C SER A 198 29.03 -33.40 6.57
N ASN A 199 28.44 -33.17 5.37
CA ASN A 199 28.74 -33.99 4.19
C ASN A 199 30.20 -33.85 3.74
N ILE A 200 30.77 -32.63 3.80
CA ILE A 200 32.18 -32.39 3.49
C ILE A 200 33.09 -33.17 4.41
N GLN A 201 32.81 -33.22 5.72
CA GLN A 201 33.60 -34.02 6.66
C GLN A 201 33.55 -35.52 6.33
N SER A 202 32.36 -36.05 6.01
CA SER A 202 32.17 -37.42 5.61
C SER A 202 32.91 -37.75 4.31
N GLN A 203 32.81 -36.90 3.31
CA GLN A 203 33.48 -37.05 2.02
C GLN A 203 35.00 -36.94 2.13
N ARG A 204 35.52 -36.10 3.03
CA ARG A 204 36.94 -35.98 3.34
C ARG A 204 37.46 -37.32 3.90
N SER A 205 36.70 -37.95 4.80
CA SER A 205 37.08 -39.27 5.35
C SER A 205 37.07 -40.37 4.28
N ILE A 206 36.05 -40.35 3.39
CA ILE A 206 35.99 -41.31 2.28
C ILE A 206 37.16 -41.10 1.31
N LEU A 207 37.50 -39.86 0.97
CA LEU A 207 38.65 -39.54 0.13
C LEU A 207 39.92 -40.06 0.74
N HIS A 208 40.18 -39.81 2.02
CA HIS A 208 41.36 -40.31 2.72
C HIS A 208 41.46 -41.85 2.69
N ILE A 209 40.37 -42.55 2.98
CA ILE A 209 40.32 -44.01 2.90
C ILE A 209 40.64 -44.52 1.48
N THR A 210 40.09 -43.83 0.45
CA THR A 210 40.31 -44.21 -0.95
C THR A 210 41.76 -43.96 -1.36
N GLU A 211 42.41 -42.89 -0.89
CA GLU A 211 43.82 -42.60 -1.12
C GLU A 211 44.72 -43.67 -0.49
N VAL A 212 44.47 -44.05 0.77
CA VAL A 212 45.21 -45.17 1.43
C VAL A 212 45.03 -46.50 0.69
N ARG A 213 43.83 -46.81 0.22
CA ARG A 213 43.56 -48.03 -0.57
C ARG A 213 44.26 -47.98 -1.92
N TYR A 214 44.41 -46.83 -2.54
CA TYR A 214 45.19 -46.69 -3.76
C TYR A 214 46.66 -46.91 -3.52
N GLU A 215 47.25 -46.38 -2.45
CA GLU A 215 48.65 -46.60 -2.07
C GLU A 215 48.97 -48.07 -1.80
N THR A 216 47.98 -48.82 -1.27
CA THR A 216 48.11 -50.28 -1.03
C THR A 216 47.76 -51.12 -2.25
N GLY A 217 47.44 -50.54 -3.40
CA GLY A 217 47.10 -51.24 -4.65
C GLY A 217 45.65 -51.78 -4.68
N LEU A 218 44.77 -51.43 -3.72
CA LEU A 218 43.42 -51.96 -3.58
C LEU A 218 42.35 -51.05 -4.25
N ALA A 219 42.72 -49.90 -4.78
CA ALA A 219 41.86 -48.99 -5.51
C ALA A 219 42.55 -48.42 -6.76
N SER A 220 41.79 -47.93 -7.71
CA SER A 220 42.30 -47.31 -8.94
C SER A 220 42.50 -45.80 -8.79
N GLN A 221 43.35 -45.21 -9.64
CA GLN A 221 43.50 -43.75 -9.74
C GLN A 221 42.18 -43.07 -10.12
N LEU A 222 41.29 -43.78 -10.84
CA LEU A 222 39.95 -43.30 -11.19
C LEU A 222 39.10 -43.12 -9.93
N ASP A 223 39.13 -44.07 -9.00
CA ASP A 223 38.37 -44.01 -7.74
C ASP A 223 38.79 -42.80 -6.89
N VAL A 224 40.09 -42.53 -6.79
CA VAL A 224 40.63 -41.34 -6.10
C VAL A 224 40.15 -40.04 -6.77
N SER A 225 40.19 -40.00 -8.11
CA SER A 225 39.75 -38.82 -8.86
C SER A 225 38.24 -38.56 -8.71
N GLN A 226 37.43 -39.61 -8.68
CA GLN A 226 35.99 -39.51 -8.42
C GLN A 226 35.72 -39.00 -7.00
N ALA A 227 36.39 -39.59 -5.99
CA ALA A 227 36.23 -39.13 -4.61
C ALA A 227 36.65 -37.66 -4.42
N LYS A 228 37.75 -37.23 -5.06
CA LYS A 228 38.17 -35.82 -5.09
C LYS A 228 37.13 -34.92 -5.73
N THR A 229 36.56 -35.34 -6.85
CA THR A 229 35.54 -34.57 -7.56
C THR A 229 34.31 -34.34 -6.68
N VAL A 230 33.81 -35.37 -6.02
CA VAL A 230 32.65 -35.28 -5.11
C VAL A 230 32.97 -34.35 -3.94
N TYR A 231 34.10 -34.51 -3.28
CA TYR A 231 34.53 -33.65 -2.17
C TYR A 231 34.61 -32.18 -2.55
N PHE A 232 35.32 -31.87 -3.66
CA PHE A 232 35.50 -30.49 -4.09
C PHE A 232 34.21 -29.85 -4.62
N ASN A 233 33.33 -30.61 -5.27
CA ASN A 233 32.02 -30.13 -5.71
C ASN A 233 31.13 -29.71 -4.51
N THR A 234 31.10 -30.57 -3.48
CA THR A 234 30.34 -30.19 -2.26
C THR A 234 30.99 -29.01 -1.55
N LYS A 235 32.31 -28.95 -1.46
CA LYS A 235 33.02 -27.82 -0.87
C LYS A 235 32.76 -26.51 -1.66
N ALA A 236 32.67 -26.58 -2.98
CA ALA A 236 32.41 -25.44 -3.86
C ALA A 236 30.97 -24.90 -3.72
N SER A 237 30.05 -25.69 -3.15
CA SER A 237 28.66 -25.21 -2.91
C SER A 237 28.53 -24.32 -1.66
N LEU A 238 29.45 -24.37 -0.69
CA LEU A 238 29.37 -23.60 0.55
C LEU A 238 29.28 -22.10 0.34
N PRO A 239 30.12 -21.44 -0.51
CA PRO A 239 30.03 -19.98 -0.69
C PRO A 239 28.68 -19.52 -1.23
N SER A 240 28.00 -20.35 -2.04
CA SER A 240 26.67 -20.01 -2.54
C SER A 240 25.60 -20.04 -1.45
N LEU A 241 25.73 -20.97 -0.49
CA LEU A 241 24.84 -21.04 0.68
C LEU A 241 25.08 -19.87 1.64
N GLU A 242 26.36 -19.50 1.87
CA GLU A 242 26.72 -18.32 2.67
C GLU A 242 26.15 -17.04 2.05
N ALA A 243 26.33 -16.85 0.74
CA ALA A 243 25.75 -15.73 0.03
C ALA A 243 24.20 -15.72 0.09
N GLY A 244 23.57 -16.91 0.09
CA GLY A 244 22.14 -17.08 0.29
C GLY A 244 21.69 -16.62 1.68
N ILE A 245 22.44 -16.98 2.73
CA ILE A 245 22.18 -16.56 4.12
C ILE A 245 22.28 -15.01 4.23
N GLU A 246 23.41 -14.44 3.77
CA GLU A 246 23.61 -12.98 3.82
C GLU A 246 22.53 -12.22 3.06
N LYS A 247 22.13 -12.74 1.89
CA LYS A 247 21.05 -12.15 1.12
C LYS A 247 19.74 -12.09 1.90
N GLN A 248 19.36 -13.17 2.59
CA GLN A 248 18.11 -13.18 3.36
C GLN A 248 18.18 -12.29 4.59
N ILE A 249 19.33 -12.22 5.27
CA ILE A 249 19.55 -11.28 6.38
C ILE A 249 19.36 -9.83 5.90
N ASN A 250 19.94 -9.49 4.74
CA ASN A 250 19.80 -8.14 4.17
C ASN A 250 18.35 -7.84 3.74
N ILE A 251 17.61 -8.83 3.23
CA ILE A 251 16.18 -8.66 2.91
C ILE A 251 15.38 -8.38 4.18
N ILE A 252 15.58 -9.16 5.24
CA ILE A 252 14.90 -8.94 6.53
C ILE A 252 15.26 -7.56 7.08
N ALA A 253 16.53 -7.19 7.11
CA ALA A 253 16.98 -5.88 7.58
C ALA A 253 16.35 -4.73 6.77
N CYS A 254 16.19 -4.90 5.45
CA CYS A 254 15.50 -3.93 4.61
C CYS A 254 14.00 -3.82 4.93
N LEU A 255 13.33 -4.94 5.21
CA LEU A 255 11.92 -4.96 5.60
C LEU A 255 11.68 -4.32 6.97
N LEU A 256 12.66 -4.45 7.88
CA LEU A 256 12.66 -3.80 9.19
C LEU A 256 13.16 -2.35 9.15
N TYR A 257 13.71 -1.88 8.03
CA TYR A 257 14.37 -0.56 7.91
C TYR A 257 15.46 -0.28 8.95
N THR A 258 16.09 -1.33 9.45
CA THR A 258 17.16 -1.22 10.45
C THR A 258 18.54 -1.02 9.82
N SER A 259 18.69 -1.27 8.50
CA SER A 259 19.93 -1.08 7.77
C SER A 259 19.98 0.32 7.15
N PRO A 260 20.96 1.16 7.50
CA PRO A 260 21.14 2.46 6.85
C PRO A 260 21.45 2.23 5.36
N SER A 261 20.74 2.92 4.49
CA SER A 261 21.01 2.92 3.05
C SER A 261 22.48 3.30 2.79
N PRO A 262 23.15 2.73 1.78
CA PRO A 262 24.47 3.19 1.37
C PRO A 262 24.54 4.70 1.09
N ARG A 263 23.40 5.33 0.75
CA ARG A 263 23.29 6.78 0.56
C ARG A 263 23.29 7.56 1.87
N ASP A 264 22.79 6.97 2.95
CA ASP A 264 22.75 7.63 4.26
C ASP A 264 24.14 7.67 4.92
N ARG A 265 25.05 6.74 4.56
CA ARG A 265 26.46 6.75 5.00
C ARG A 265 27.30 7.84 4.34
N SER A 266 26.86 8.41 3.23
CA SER A 266 27.58 9.48 2.53
C SER A 266 27.23 10.89 3.04
N LEU A 267 26.28 11.01 3.97
CA LEU A 267 25.79 12.29 4.53
C LEU A 267 26.14 12.50 6.00
N SER A 268 26.89 11.54 6.60
CA SER A 268 27.39 11.67 7.99
C SER A 268 28.92 11.97 7.98
#